data_279315de36386a38638f2cb51ada35f0
#
_entry.id   279315de36386a38638f2cb51ada35f0
#
_cell.length_a   1.000
_cell.length_b   1.000
_cell.length_c   1.000
_cell.angle_alpha   90.00
_cell.angle_beta   90.00
_cell.angle_gamma   90.00
#
_symmetry.space_group_name_H-M   'P 1'
#
loop_
_entity.id
_entity.type
_entity.pdbx_description
1 polymer ?
#
loop_
_entity_poly.entity_id
_entity_poly.type
_entity_poly.pdbx_seq_one_letter_code
_entity_poly.pdbx_strand_id
1 'polypeptide(L)'
;MTLDEIHTLAWNKGEGLLPAIVQHAITGRVLMLGYMNQDALRETLASGRVVFFSRSRQQLWTKGETSGHFLDVVDVSTDCDADTILVLADPLGPTCHKGTESCFTDAVATDAQRLAFLALRENIITHRISAQPESSYTAR
;
A
#
# COMPACT_ATOMS: atom_id res chain seq x y z
N MET A 1 4.28 -0.19 -15.17
CA MET A 1 5.75 -0.34 -15.00
C MET A 1 6.26 -1.50 -15.81
N THR A 2 7.40 -1.36 -16.43
CA THR A 2 8.09 -2.39 -17.22
C THR A 2 9.33 -2.91 -16.48
N LEU A 3 9.86 -4.05 -16.94
CA LEU A 3 11.08 -4.64 -16.37
C LEU A 3 12.30 -3.70 -16.47
N ASP A 4 12.37 -2.90 -17.52
CA ASP A 4 13.48 -1.97 -17.74
C ASP A 4 13.47 -0.77 -16.80
N GLU A 5 12.33 -0.48 -16.18
CA GLU A 5 12.18 0.65 -15.25
C GLU A 5 12.60 0.29 -13.82
N ILE A 6 12.79 -0.98 -13.48
CA ILE A 6 13.06 -1.43 -12.11
C ILE A 6 14.28 -0.73 -11.52
N HIS A 7 15.37 -0.59 -12.28
CA HIS A 7 16.61 0.02 -11.79
C HIS A 7 16.50 1.52 -11.54
N THR A 8 15.43 2.18 -12.03
CA THR A 8 15.23 3.61 -11.86
C THR A 8 14.64 3.99 -10.49
N LEU A 9 14.17 3.01 -9.73
CA LEU A 9 13.59 3.25 -8.40
C LEU A 9 14.70 3.62 -7.39
N ALA A 10 14.30 4.28 -6.32
CA ALA A 10 15.21 4.78 -5.30
C ALA A 10 15.62 3.71 -4.27
N TRP A 11 16.15 2.58 -4.73
CA TRP A 11 16.54 1.44 -3.90
C TRP A 11 17.52 1.80 -2.79
N ASN A 12 18.38 2.77 -3.02
CA ASN A 12 19.37 3.25 -2.06
C ASN A 12 18.74 3.89 -0.81
N LYS A 13 17.56 4.46 -0.92
CA LYS A 13 16.86 5.04 0.24
C LYS A 13 16.46 4.02 1.29
N GLY A 14 16.19 2.78 0.88
CA GLY A 14 15.76 1.68 1.74
C GLY A 14 16.79 0.57 1.92
N GLU A 15 18.07 0.86 1.64
CA GLU A 15 19.13 -0.16 1.71
C GLU A 15 18.85 -1.38 0.81
N GLY A 16 18.30 -1.13 -0.36
CA GLY A 16 17.94 -2.16 -1.33
C GLY A 16 16.52 -2.71 -1.19
N LEU A 17 15.74 -2.24 -0.22
CA LEU A 17 14.34 -2.63 -0.02
C LEU A 17 13.43 -1.40 -0.13
N LEU A 18 12.29 -1.58 -0.78
CA LEU A 18 11.23 -0.57 -0.82
C LEU A 18 9.93 -1.16 -0.29
N PRO A 19 9.12 -0.37 0.44
CA PRO A 19 7.79 -0.80 0.82
C PRO A 19 6.91 -0.93 -0.42
N ALA A 20 6.08 -1.98 -0.44
CA ALA A 20 5.11 -2.23 -1.48
C ALA A 20 3.72 -2.33 -0.86
N ILE A 21 2.88 -1.37 -1.18
CA ILE A 21 1.47 -1.34 -0.77
C ILE A 21 0.69 -2.16 -1.80
N VAL A 22 -0.12 -3.09 -1.34
CA VAL A 22 -1.04 -3.83 -2.21
C VAL A 22 -2.44 -3.32 -1.98
N GLN A 23 -3.08 -2.85 -3.04
CA GLN A 23 -4.42 -2.29 -3.04
C GLN A 23 -5.32 -3.10 -3.97
N HIS A 24 -6.55 -3.37 -3.54
CA HIS A 24 -7.54 -4.04 -4.36
C HIS A 24 -7.85 -3.18 -5.59
N ALA A 25 -7.68 -3.75 -6.79
CA ALA A 25 -7.80 -3.02 -8.05
C ALA A 25 -9.23 -2.49 -8.30
N ILE A 26 -10.25 -3.15 -7.75
CA ILE A 26 -11.67 -2.79 -7.97
C ILE A 26 -12.20 -1.92 -6.83
N THR A 27 -12.01 -2.35 -5.58
CA THR A 27 -12.61 -1.68 -4.41
C THR A 27 -11.80 -0.50 -3.90
N GLY A 28 -10.51 -0.43 -4.24
CA GLY A 28 -9.57 0.55 -3.70
C GLY A 28 -9.12 0.25 -2.27
N ARG A 29 -9.55 -0.87 -1.68
CA ARG A 29 -9.17 -1.24 -0.32
C ARG A 29 -7.68 -1.57 -0.25
N VAL A 30 -6.98 -1.03 0.76
CA VAL A 30 -5.61 -1.44 1.04
C VAL A 30 -5.64 -2.84 1.64
N LEU A 31 -4.90 -3.77 1.04
CA LEU A 31 -4.90 -5.18 1.44
C LEU A 31 -3.77 -5.52 2.40
N MET A 32 -2.57 -5.09 2.09
CA MET A 32 -1.38 -5.34 2.90
C MET A 32 -0.22 -4.43 2.50
N LEU A 33 0.83 -4.45 3.30
CA LEU A 33 2.14 -3.90 2.97
C LEU A 33 3.19 -5.00 3.16
N GLY A 34 4.10 -5.11 2.22
CA GLY A 34 5.30 -5.94 2.32
C GLY A 34 6.51 -5.17 1.79
N TYR A 35 7.64 -5.84 1.71
CA TYR A 35 8.87 -5.24 1.17
C TYR A 35 9.33 -5.99 -0.07
N MET A 36 9.88 -5.25 -1.01
CA MET A 36 10.46 -5.80 -2.23
C MET A 36 11.90 -5.31 -2.38
N ASN A 37 12.79 -6.21 -2.80
CA ASN A 37 14.04 -5.85 -3.44
C ASN A 37 13.84 -5.84 -4.96
N GLN A 38 14.88 -5.55 -5.73
CA GLN A 38 14.78 -5.54 -7.19
C GLN A 38 14.34 -6.88 -7.76
N ASP A 39 14.81 -7.98 -7.20
CA ASP A 39 14.46 -9.34 -7.65
C ASP A 39 12.99 -9.67 -7.37
N ALA A 40 12.46 -9.26 -6.21
CA ALA A 40 11.04 -9.43 -5.89
C ALA A 40 10.14 -8.65 -6.87
N LEU A 41 10.51 -7.42 -7.18
CA LEU A 41 9.76 -6.62 -8.16
C LEU A 41 9.84 -7.22 -9.55
N ARG A 42 11.02 -7.68 -9.97
CA ARG A 42 11.21 -8.36 -11.26
C ARG A 42 10.33 -9.60 -11.36
N GLU A 43 10.34 -10.42 -10.33
CA GLU A 43 9.52 -11.64 -10.30
C GLU A 43 8.02 -11.31 -10.27
N THR A 44 7.62 -10.27 -9.56
CA THR A 44 6.23 -9.78 -9.54
C THR A 44 5.76 -9.41 -10.95
N LEU A 45 6.57 -8.65 -11.69
CA LEU A 45 6.23 -8.24 -13.07
C LEU A 45 6.26 -9.42 -14.05
N ALA A 46 7.20 -10.35 -13.87
CA ALA A 46 7.35 -11.51 -14.76
C ALA A 46 6.26 -12.56 -14.55
N SER A 47 5.93 -12.87 -13.29
CA SER A 47 4.95 -13.91 -12.94
C SER A 47 3.50 -13.41 -12.98
N GLY A 48 3.27 -12.12 -12.83
CA GLY A 48 1.93 -11.57 -12.66
C GLY A 48 1.32 -11.81 -11.28
N ARG A 49 2.12 -12.25 -10.31
CA ARG A 49 1.74 -12.49 -8.93
C ARG A 49 2.64 -11.72 -7.99
N VAL A 50 2.08 -11.24 -6.88
CA VAL A 50 2.85 -10.41 -5.93
C VAL A 50 3.88 -11.26 -5.20
N VAL A 51 5.14 -10.88 -5.36
CA VAL A 51 6.32 -11.49 -4.73
C VAL A 51 6.99 -10.46 -3.84
N PHE A 52 7.29 -10.84 -2.61
CA PHE A 52 7.99 -10.01 -1.63
C PHE A 52 9.37 -10.55 -1.31
N PHE A 53 10.16 -9.73 -0.63
CA PHE A 53 11.39 -10.14 0.00
C PHE A 53 11.21 -10.22 1.52
N SER A 54 11.45 -11.40 2.08
CA SER A 54 11.39 -11.61 3.53
C SER A 54 12.68 -11.14 4.19
N ARG A 55 12.59 -10.10 5.03
CA ARG A 55 13.74 -9.57 5.78
C ARG A 55 14.27 -10.57 6.80
N SER A 56 13.39 -11.32 7.45
CA SER A 56 13.79 -12.30 8.47
C SER A 56 14.43 -13.55 7.86
N ARG A 57 13.93 -14.01 6.72
CA ARG A 57 14.43 -15.22 6.04
C ARG A 57 15.45 -14.93 4.94
N GLN A 58 15.63 -13.66 4.57
CA GLN A 58 16.53 -13.22 3.50
C GLN A 58 16.29 -13.96 2.17
N GLN A 59 15.01 -14.12 1.80
CA GLN A 59 14.62 -14.78 0.56
C GLN A 59 13.33 -14.22 0.00
N LEU A 60 13.09 -14.45 -1.29
CA LEU A 60 11.84 -14.13 -1.96
C LEU A 60 10.74 -15.07 -1.45
N TRP A 61 9.50 -14.57 -1.40
CA TRP A 61 8.33 -15.38 -1.19
C TRP A 61 7.15 -14.83 -1.98
N THR A 62 6.43 -15.71 -2.65
CA THR A 62 5.21 -15.36 -3.38
C THR A 62 4.04 -15.35 -2.42
N LYS A 63 3.30 -14.24 -2.37
CA LYS A 63 2.10 -14.16 -1.55
C LYS A 63 1.10 -15.22 -2.00
N GLY A 64 0.70 -16.08 -1.08
CA GLY A 64 -0.23 -17.19 -1.38
C GLY A 64 0.44 -18.51 -1.77
N GLU A 65 1.77 -18.60 -1.77
CA GLU A 65 2.48 -19.84 -2.16
C GLU A 65 2.12 -21.05 -1.30
N THR A 66 1.72 -20.84 -0.05
CA THR A 66 1.27 -21.90 0.87
C THR A 66 -0.26 -22.02 0.90
N SER A 67 -0.97 -20.89 0.99
CA SER A 67 -2.43 -20.86 1.14
C SER A 67 -3.19 -21.04 -0.18
N GLY A 68 -2.58 -20.79 -1.33
CA GLY A 68 -3.24 -20.67 -2.62
C GLY A 68 -3.94 -19.33 -2.85
N HIS A 69 -3.94 -18.44 -1.85
CA HIS A 69 -4.57 -17.12 -1.93
C HIS A 69 -3.61 -16.11 -2.54
N PHE A 70 -3.32 -16.28 -3.82
CA PHE A 70 -2.44 -15.40 -4.58
C PHE A 70 -3.06 -14.00 -4.76
N LEU A 71 -2.21 -13.04 -5.03
CA LEU A 71 -2.59 -11.70 -5.44
C LEU A 71 -2.17 -11.52 -6.90
N ASP A 72 -3.13 -11.58 -7.80
CA ASP A 72 -2.86 -11.38 -9.24
C ASP A 72 -2.66 -9.90 -9.52
N VAL A 73 -1.56 -9.57 -10.18
CA VAL A 73 -1.17 -8.20 -10.47
C VAL A 73 -2.00 -7.62 -11.61
N VAL A 74 -2.64 -6.48 -11.37
CA VAL A 74 -3.34 -5.70 -12.38
C VAL A 74 -2.45 -4.58 -12.91
N ASP A 75 -1.80 -3.85 -12.01
CA ASP A 75 -0.86 -2.78 -12.36
C ASP A 75 0.16 -2.54 -11.25
N VAL A 76 1.32 -2.00 -11.63
CA VAL A 76 2.38 -1.61 -10.69
C VAL A 76 2.85 -0.21 -11.03
N SER A 77 2.91 0.65 -10.04
CA SER A 77 3.41 2.02 -10.14
C SER A 77 4.25 2.38 -8.93
N THR A 78 4.86 3.54 -8.97
CA THR A 78 5.60 4.12 -7.84
C THR A 78 5.04 5.48 -7.46
N ASP A 79 5.39 5.95 -6.29
CA ASP A 79 5.09 7.30 -5.86
C ASP A 79 6.02 8.35 -6.53
N CYS A 80 5.86 9.61 -6.15
CA CYS A 80 6.50 10.75 -6.83
C CYS A 80 8.03 10.78 -6.75
N ASP A 81 8.63 10.16 -5.74
CA ASP A 81 10.08 10.09 -5.55
C ASP A 81 10.64 8.66 -5.70
N ALA A 82 9.82 7.74 -6.21
CA ALA A 82 10.20 6.39 -6.59
C ALA A 82 10.75 5.53 -5.43
N ASP A 83 10.30 5.77 -4.21
CA ASP A 83 10.73 5.01 -3.03
C ASP A 83 9.61 4.16 -2.39
N THR A 84 8.42 4.17 -2.98
CA THR A 84 7.29 3.32 -2.56
C THR A 84 6.63 2.71 -3.79
N ILE A 85 6.35 1.42 -3.73
CA ILE A 85 5.70 0.67 -4.81
C ILE A 85 4.21 0.54 -4.48
N LEU A 86 3.36 0.79 -5.46
CA LEU A 86 1.92 0.52 -5.38
C LEU A 86 1.58 -0.60 -6.36
N VAL A 87 1.03 -1.69 -5.83
CA VAL A 87 0.53 -2.80 -6.62
C VAL A 87 -0.99 -2.82 -6.56
N LEU A 88 -1.63 -2.63 -7.70
CA LEU A 88 -3.05 -2.91 -7.83
C LEU A 88 -3.21 -4.40 -8.12
N ALA A 89 -3.98 -5.09 -7.30
CA ALA A 89 -4.12 -6.54 -7.38
C ALA A 89 -5.57 -6.98 -7.33
N ASP A 90 -5.82 -8.15 -7.92
CA ASP A 90 -7.06 -8.90 -7.79
C ASP A 90 -6.78 -10.12 -6.89
N PRO A 91 -7.26 -10.12 -5.63
CA PRO A 91 -6.99 -11.21 -4.72
C PRO A 91 -7.84 -12.45 -5.05
N LEU A 92 -7.21 -13.62 -5.08
CA LEU A 92 -7.88 -14.91 -5.30
C LEU A 92 -8.51 -15.48 -4.01
N GLY A 93 -8.41 -14.77 -2.91
CA GLY A 93 -8.94 -15.17 -1.61
C GLY A 93 -8.52 -14.20 -0.53
N PRO A 94 -8.72 -14.54 0.75
CA PRO A 94 -8.31 -13.68 1.87
C PRO A 94 -6.83 -13.36 1.82
N THR A 95 -6.48 -12.09 1.92
CA THR A 95 -5.07 -11.64 1.90
C THR A 95 -4.39 -11.94 3.23
N CYS A 96 -5.07 -11.73 4.34
CA CYS A 96 -4.50 -11.93 5.67
C CYS A 96 -4.47 -13.43 6.04
N HIS A 97 -3.38 -13.86 6.71
CA HIS A 97 -3.25 -15.22 7.24
C HIS A 97 -4.34 -15.58 8.27
N LYS A 98 -5.02 -14.58 8.85
CA LYS A 98 -6.17 -14.75 9.75
C LYS A 98 -7.49 -15.01 9.01
N GLY A 99 -7.48 -15.07 7.68
CA GLY A 99 -8.65 -15.34 6.87
C GLY A 99 -9.50 -14.11 6.51
N THR A 100 -9.02 -12.90 6.80
CA THR A 100 -9.69 -11.66 6.42
C THR A 100 -9.23 -11.17 5.05
N GLU A 101 -10.09 -10.41 4.36
CA GLU A 101 -9.79 -9.85 3.04
C GLU A 101 -8.52 -8.99 3.07
N SER A 102 -8.38 -8.17 4.11
CA SER A 102 -7.24 -7.27 4.31
C SER A 102 -6.53 -7.57 5.62
N CYS A 103 -5.24 -7.31 5.67
CA CYS A 103 -4.48 -7.28 6.91
C CYS A 103 -4.91 -6.12 7.82
N PHE A 104 -5.55 -5.10 7.25
CA PHE A 104 -6.12 -3.95 7.96
C PHE A 104 -7.63 -4.19 8.16
N THR A 105 -7.99 -5.06 9.10
CA THR A 105 -9.34 -5.59 9.27
C THR A 105 -10.41 -4.53 9.54
N ASP A 106 -10.06 -3.46 10.24
CA ASP A 106 -10.98 -2.38 10.62
C ASP A 106 -10.77 -1.12 9.78
N ALA A 107 -10.12 -1.25 8.63
CA ALA A 107 -9.75 -0.12 7.78
C ALA A 107 -10.95 0.55 7.08
N VAL A 108 -12.12 -0.10 7.07
CA VAL A 108 -13.33 0.48 6.49
C VAL A 108 -14.20 1.05 7.61
N ALA A 109 -14.14 2.36 7.76
CA ALA A 109 -15.00 3.05 8.72
C ALA A 109 -16.48 2.87 8.35
N THR A 110 -17.33 2.65 9.33
CA THR A 110 -18.79 2.67 9.16
C THR A 110 -19.26 4.08 8.76
N ASP A 111 -20.46 4.19 8.20
CA ASP A 111 -21.02 5.49 7.85
C ASP A 111 -21.13 6.41 9.07
N ALA A 112 -21.49 5.86 10.24
CA ALA A 112 -21.54 6.61 11.49
C ALA A 112 -20.15 7.13 11.89
N GLN A 113 -19.11 6.32 11.74
CA GLN A 113 -17.73 6.74 12.02
C GLN A 113 -17.24 7.80 11.04
N ARG A 114 -17.59 7.68 9.76
CA ARG A 114 -17.27 8.69 8.74
C ARG A 114 -17.93 10.02 9.04
N LEU A 115 -19.21 10.01 9.36
CA LEU A 115 -19.97 11.22 9.71
C LEU A 115 -19.42 11.88 10.98
N ALA A 116 -19.11 11.09 12.01
CA ALA A 116 -18.50 11.59 13.24
C ALA A 116 -17.12 12.22 12.97
N PHE A 117 -16.30 11.59 12.13
CA PHE A 117 -15.00 12.12 11.74
C PHE A 117 -15.13 13.44 10.97
N LEU A 118 -16.06 13.52 10.01
CA LEU A 118 -16.29 14.74 9.24
C LEU A 118 -16.77 15.89 10.11
N ALA A 119 -17.68 15.63 11.06
CA ALA A 119 -18.16 16.64 12.01
C ALA A 119 -17.03 17.14 12.90
N LEU A 120 -16.18 16.23 13.42
CA LEU A 120 -15.02 16.58 14.22
C LEU A 120 -14.00 17.40 13.41
N ARG A 121 -13.73 16.99 12.19
CA ARG A 121 -12.83 17.69 11.28
C ARG A 121 -13.28 19.11 11.02
N GLU A 122 -14.56 19.32 10.68
CA GLU A 122 -15.12 20.66 10.47
C GLU A 122 -15.00 21.53 11.71
N ASN A 123 -15.31 20.99 12.87
CA ASN A 123 -15.22 21.69 14.13
C ASN A 123 -13.77 22.15 14.43
N ILE A 124 -12.80 21.26 14.21
CA ILE A 124 -11.37 21.57 14.38
C ILE A 124 -10.93 22.65 13.40
N ILE A 125 -11.30 22.56 12.14
CA ILE A 125 -10.92 23.52 11.09
C ILE A 125 -11.51 24.88 11.39
N THR A 126 -12.81 24.94 11.71
CA THR A 126 -13.50 26.19 12.05
C THR A 126 -12.85 26.86 13.25
N HIS A 127 -12.54 26.08 14.30
CA HIS A 127 -11.92 26.59 15.51
C HIS A 127 -10.50 27.12 15.25
N ARG A 128 -9.72 26.42 14.41
CA ARG A 128 -8.37 26.85 14.03
C ARG A 128 -8.39 28.12 13.19
N ILE A 129 -9.29 28.22 12.23
CA ILE A 129 -9.44 29.41 11.38
C ILE A 129 -9.81 30.63 12.24
N SER A 130 -10.70 30.45 13.21
CA SER A 130 -11.14 31.53 14.10
C SER A 130 -10.08 31.98 15.12
N ALA A 131 -9.17 31.08 15.52
CA ALA A 131 -8.20 31.29 16.58
C ALA A 131 -6.77 31.55 16.12
N GLN A 132 -6.45 31.29 14.84
CA GLN A 132 -5.08 31.32 14.31
C GLN A 132 -4.80 32.57 13.50
N PRO A 133 -3.56 33.11 13.60
CA PRO A 133 -3.15 34.19 12.71
C PRO A 133 -3.02 33.72 11.26
N GLU A 134 -3.12 34.68 10.32
CA GLU A 134 -3.06 34.43 8.88
C GLU A 134 -1.79 33.68 8.39
N SER A 135 -0.75 33.70 9.17
CA SER A 135 0.51 32.98 8.88
C SER A 135 0.42 31.48 9.05
N SER A 136 -0.65 30.95 9.64
CA SER A 136 -0.83 29.52 9.82
C SER A 136 -1.17 28.83 8.48
N TYR A 137 -0.51 27.70 8.22
CA TYR A 137 -0.77 26.89 7.03
C TYR A 137 -2.24 26.44 6.91
N THR A 138 -2.88 26.16 8.04
CA THR A 138 -4.29 25.73 8.08
C THR A 138 -5.29 26.88 7.90
N ALA A 139 -4.86 28.12 7.99
CA ALA A 139 -5.70 29.31 7.75
C ALA A 139 -5.67 29.77 6.29
N ARG A 140 -4.83 29.18 5.47
CA ARG A 140 -4.71 29.45 4.04
C ARG A 140 -5.58 28.46 3.24
#